data_1abfa71c2649632bf16dd6d5b017007c
#
_entry.id   1abfa71c2649632bf16dd6d5b017007c
#
_cell.length_a   1.000
_cell.length_b   1.000
_cell.length_c   1.000
_cell.angle_alpha   90.00
_cell.angle_beta   90.00
_cell.angle_gamma   90.00
#
_symmetry.space_group_name_H-M   'P 1'
#
loop_
_entity.id
_entity.type
_entity.pdbx_description
1 polymer ?
#
loop_
_entity_poly.entity_id
_entity_poly.type
_entity_poly.pdbx_seq_one_letter_code
_entity_poly.pdbx_strand_id
1 'polypeptide(L)'
;MKKILFLIHTLILTFTFIGSAHANDPSYIDFTKVLNTSSAGKSAQESLKKKITTTAAKFKKSEDDLRKEETKLLAQKKLITSEEYKKKVEKLRKKVTDHQKEKQNFYNQIAKSRKDAKQKLLDTLNPIIKEYMEKNKIRIVLDKKSILLGDKNLDITDPIILSLDKKLKTLPIK
;
A
#
# COMPACT_ATOMS: atom_id res chain seq x y z
N MET A 1 -49.85 -40.81 39.48
CA MET A 1 -48.75 -39.91 39.90
C MET A 1 -47.41 -40.27 39.26
N LYS A 2 -46.91 -41.48 39.21
CA LYS A 2 -45.63 -41.87 38.60
C LYS A 2 -45.53 -41.56 37.10
N LYS A 3 -46.63 -41.72 36.33
CA LYS A 3 -46.62 -41.40 34.88
C LYS A 3 -46.52 -39.87 34.53
N ILE A 4 -47.10 -39.03 35.42
CA ILE A 4 -47.05 -37.57 35.27
C ILE A 4 -45.64 -37.07 35.63
N LEU A 5 -45.03 -37.68 36.66
CA LEU A 5 -43.64 -37.33 37.04
C LEU A 5 -42.61 -37.67 35.92
N PHE A 6 -42.85 -38.76 35.19
CA PHE A 6 -42.03 -39.21 34.08
C PHE A 6 -42.16 -38.27 32.86
N LEU A 7 -43.39 -37.78 32.58
CA LEU A 7 -43.65 -36.79 31.51
C LEU A 7 -43.02 -35.43 31.82
N ILE A 8 -42.99 -35.01 33.08
CA ILE A 8 -42.34 -33.78 33.51
C ILE A 8 -40.80 -33.89 33.38
N HIS A 9 -40.24 -35.08 33.74
CA HIS A 9 -38.79 -35.31 33.56
C HIS A 9 -38.35 -35.33 32.10
N THR A 10 -39.13 -35.90 31.19
CA THR A 10 -38.86 -35.87 29.76
C THR A 10 -39.00 -34.46 29.17
N LEU A 11 -39.94 -33.65 29.63
CA LEU A 11 -40.10 -32.26 29.18
C LEU A 11 -38.97 -31.34 29.65
N ILE A 12 -38.42 -31.56 30.84
CA ILE A 12 -37.27 -30.79 31.35
C ILE A 12 -35.99 -31.17 30.65
N LEU A 13 -35.82 -32.42 30.20
CA LEU A 13 -34.59 -32.87 29.52
C LEU A 13 -34.47 -32.37 28.08
N THR A 14 -35.57 -31.95 27.43
CA THR A 14 -35.56 -31.41 26.07
C THR A 14 -35.28 -29.89 26.01
N PHE A 15 -35.29 -29.20 27.17
CA PHE A 15 -35.11 -27.74 27.21
C PHE A 15 -33.66 -27.29 27.34
N THR A 16 -32.67 -28.18 27.47
CA THR A 16 -31.27 -27.82 27.72
C THR A 16 -30.38 -27.77 26.48
N PHE A 17 -30.92 -27.86 25.26
CA PHE A 17 -30.13 -27.81 24.02
C PHE A 17 -30.41 -26.60 23.13
N ILE A 18 -30.73 -25.45 23.75
CA ILE A 18 -30.59 -24.18 23.05
C ILE A 18 -29.11 -23.77 23.23
N GLY A 19 -28.23 -24.45 22.52
CA GLY A 19 -26.88 -24.01 22.34
C GLY A 19 -26.93 -22.59 21.74
N SER A 20 -26.55 -21.58 22.53
CA SER A 20 -26.37 -20.23 22.05
C SER A 20 -25.44 -20.31 20.84
N ALA A 21 -26.01 -20.23 19.64
CA ALA A 21 -25.23 -19.97 18.43
C ALA A 21 -24.64 -18.59 18.63
N HIS A 22 -23.48 -18.50 19.27
CA HIS A 22 -22.67 -17.29 19.25
C HIS A 22 -22.27 -17.11 17.78
N ALA A 23 -23.04 -16.33 17.05
CA ALA A 23 -22.58 -15.77 15.80
C ALA A 23 -21.37 -14.93 16.18
N ASN A 24 -20.17 -15.40 15.82
CA ASN A 24 -18.97 -14.58 16.02
C ASN A 24 -19.17 -13.29 15.27
N ASP A 25 -19.09 -12.16 15.99
CA ASP A 25 -19.19 -10.84 15.40
C ASP A 25 -18.15 -10.68 14.30
N PRO A 26 -18.46 -9.91 13.24
CA PRO A 26 -17.49 -9.63 12.20
C PRO A 26 -16.31 -8.86 12.79
N SER A 27 -15.10 -9.32 12.49
CA SER A 27 -13.88 -8.62 12.86
C SER A 27 -13.51 -7.60 11.77
N TYR A 28 -12.59 -6.69 12.07
CA TYR A 28 -12.10 -5.74 11.08
C TYR A 28 -10.59 -5.56 11.13
N ILE A 29 -10.03 -5.09 10.00
CA ILE A 29 -8.61 -4.82 9.82
C ILE A 29 -8.40 -3.42 9.22
N ASP A 30 -7.44 -2.68 9.75
CA ASP A 30 -6.98 -1.41 9.21
C ASP A 30 -5.83 -1.65 8.22
N PHE A 31 -6.16 -1.80 6.93
CA PHE A 31 -5.14 -1.97 5.88
C PHE A 31 -4.17 -0.79 5.79
N THR A 32 -4.60 0.42 6.13
CA THR A 32 -3.72 1.58 6.14
C THR A 32 -2.68 1.45 7.25
N LYS A 33 -3.08 1.01 8.44
CA LYS A 33 -2.16 0.72 9.54
C LYS A 33 -1.20 -0.41 9.16
N VAL A 34 -1.69 -1.50 8.55
CA VAL A 34 -0.83 -2.59 8.05
C VAL A 34 0.23 -2.08 7.08
N LEU A 35 -0.17 -1.29 6.07
CA LEU A 35 0.76 -0.72 5.08
C LEU A 35 1.80 0.23 5.71
N ASN A 36 1.43 0.93 6.77
CA ASN A 36 2.29 1.96 7.36
C ASN A 36 3.17 1.44 8.50
N THR A 37 2.78 0.36 9.17
CA THR A 37 3.47 -0.07 10.40
C THR A 37 4.14 -1.44 10.29
N SER A 38 3.71 -2.31 9.37
CA SER A 38 4.41 -3.57 9.14
C SER A 38 5.84 -3.38 8.64
N SER A 39 6.72 -4.29 8.96
CA SER A 39 8.12 -4.28 8.52
C SER A 39 8.25 -4.20 7.00
N ALA A 40 7.46 -4.98 6.27
CA ALA A 40 7.44 -4.97 4.81
C ALA A 40 6.91 -3.64 4.24
N GLY A 41 5.84 -3.09 4.84
CA GLY A 41 5.28 -1.81 4.42
C GLY A 41 6.25 -0.65 4.64
N LYS A 42 6.89 -0.57 5.81
CA LYS A 42 7.95 0.42 6.09
C LYS A 42 9.11 0.32 5.12
N SER A 43 9.63 -0.90 4.91
CA SER A 43 10.73 -1.15 3.97
C SER A 43 10.39 -0.67 2.55
N ALA A 44 9.17 -0.94 2.08
CA ALA A 44 8.71 -0.47 0.77
C ALA A 44 8.65 1.07 0.70
N GLN A 45 8.10 1.72 1.72
CA GLN A 45 8.00 3.18 1.78
C GLN A 45 9.37 3.85 1.82
N GLU A 46 10.30 3.35 2.64
CA GLU A 46 11.67 3.86 2.73
C GLU A 46 12.40 3.73 1.39
N SER A 47 12.29 2.57 0.73
CA SER A 47 12.87 2.34 -0.58
C SER A 47 12.33 3.30 -1.64
N LEU A 48 11.01 3.51 -1.68
CA LEU A 48 10.37 4.48 -2.58
C LEU A 48 10.80 5.90 -2.27
N LYS A 49 10.82 6.29 -0.99
CA LYS A 49 11.27 7.62 -0.55
C LYS A 49 12.70 7.89 -0.99
N LYS A 50 13.61 6.95 -0.75
CA LYS A 50 15.02 7.05 -1.16
C LYS A 50 15.14 7.21 -2.68
N LYS A 51 14.43 6.37 -3.46
CA LYS A 51 14.42 6.44 -4.93
C LYS A 51 13.92 7.80 -5.42
N ILE A 52 12.82 8.30 -4.86
CA ILE A 52 12.25 9.62 -5.19
C ILE A 52 13.24 10.73 -4.87
N THR A 53 13.77 10.79 -3.65
CA THR A 53 14.67 11.87 -3.19
C THR A 53 15.94 11.91 -4.04
N THR A 54 16.57 10.74 -4.27
CA THR A 54 17.79 10.65 -5.06
C THR A 54 17.56 11.09 -6.52
N THR A 55 16.45 10.65 -7.12
CA THR A 55 16.17 10.98 -8.54
C THR A 55 15.69 12.42 -8.69
N ALA A 56 14.92 12.96 -7.74
CA ALA A 56 14.53 14.37 -7.73
C ALA A 56 15.74 15.30 -7.66
N ALA A 57 16.76 14.95 -6.88
CA ALA A 57 18.03 15.71 -6.85
C ALA A 57 18.76 15.68 -8.19
N LYS A 58 18.76 14.54 -8.90
CA LYS A 58 19.32 14.42 -10.25
C LYS A 58 18.56 15.30 -11.26
N PHE A 59 17.23 15.27 -11.22
CA PHE A 59 16.40 16.11 -12.08
C PHE A 59 16.65 17.59 -11.84
N LYS A 60 16.71 18.01 -10.57
CA LYS A 60 17.02 19.40 -10.24
C LYS A 60 18.37 19.83 -10.80
N LYS A 61 19.41 19.01 -10.63
CA LYS A 61 20.73 19.30 -11.22
C LYS A 61 20.66 19.41 -12.74
N SER A 62 19.96 18.50 -13.41
CA SER A 62 19.78 18.54 -14.87
C SER A 62 19.03 19.79 -15.32
N GLU A 63 17.99 20.22 -14.60
CA GLU A 63 17.25 21.46 -14.86
C GLU A 63 18.18 22.71 -14.74
N ASP A 64 18.99 22.74 -13.67
CA ASP A 64 19.95 23.82 -13.46
C ASP A 64 21.01 23.85 -14.57
N ASP A 65 21.48 22.71 -15.05
CA ASP A 65 22.45 22.63 -16.15
C ASP A 65 21.82 23.05 -17.49
N LEU A 66 20.57 22.67 -17.77
CA LEU A 66 19.81 23.13 -18.93
C LEU A 66 19.62 24.67 -18.93
N ARG A 67 19.27 25.24 -17.76
CA ARG A 67 19.17 26.71 -17.62
C ARG A 67 20.50 27.42 -17.88
N LYS A 68 21.62 26.89 -17.38
CA LYS A 68 22.95 27.42 -17.66
C LYS A 68 23.29 27.33 -19.14
N GLU A 69 22.93 26.22 -19.81
CA GLU A 69 23.14 26.06 -21.26
C GLU A 69 22.30 27.08 -22.03
N GLU A 70 21.05 27.32 -21.63
CA GLU A 70 20.19 28.36 -22.24
C GLU A 70 20.79 29.75 -22.08
N THR A 71 21.23 30.13 -20.88
CA THR A 71 21.86 31.44 -20.62
C THR A 71 23.11 31.64 -21.49
N LYS A 72 23.97 30.62 -21.59
CA LYS A 72 25.15 30.64 -22.45
C LYS A 72 24.79 30.80 -23.93
N LEU A 73 23.75 30.08 -24.35
CA LEU A 73 23.30 30.15 -25.75
C LEU A 73 22.75 31.54 -26.09
N LEU A 74 22.00 32.16 -25.18
CA LEU A 74 21.50 33.53 -25.34
C LEU A 74 22.67 34.54 -25.47
N ALA A 75 23.69 34.40 -24.64
CA ALA A 75 24.89 35.26 -24.73
C ALA A 75 25.64 35.10 -26.06
N GLN A 76 25.64 33.91 -26.66
CA GLN A 76 26.29 33.61 -27.94
C GLN A 76 25.51 34.09 -29.16
N LYS A 77 24.24 34.52 -29.00
CA LYS A 77 23.37 34.90 -30.15
C LYS A 77 23.97 35.90 -31.14
N LYS A 78 24.77 36.87 -30.62
CA LYS A 78 25.41 37.90 -31.45
C LYS A 78 26.82 37.49 -31.91
N LEU A 79 27.34 36.35 -31.46
CA LEU A 79 28.73 35.91 -31.70
C LEU A 79 28.82 34.77 -32.70
N ILE A 80 27.72 34.14 -33.08
CA ILE A 80 27.66 33.01 -34.00
C ILE A 80 26.69 33.28 -35.13
N THR A 81 26.76 32.51 -36.20
CA THR A 81 25.86 32.64 -37.35
C THR A 81 24.42 32.28 -36.95
N SER A 82 23.45 32.83 -37.67
CA SER A 82 22.02 32.56 -37.43
C SER A 82 21.69 31.05 -37.56
N GLU A 83 22.36 30.39 -38.49
CA GLU A 83 22.14 28.95 -38.71
C GLU A 83 22.71 28.10 -37.56
N GLU A 84 23.93 28.41 -37.11
CA GLU A 84 24.49 27.73 -35.92
C GLU A 84 23.68 27.98 -34.68
N TYR A 85 23.18 29.19 -34.47
CA TYR A 85 22.31 29.52 -33.36
C TYR A 85 21.03 28.67 -33.39
N LYS A 86 20.38 28.58 -34.57
CA LYS A 86 19.17 27.77 -34.76
C LYS A 86 19.41 26.29 -34.42
N LYS A 87 20.49 25.71 -34.93
CA LYS A 87 20.86 24.30 -34.61
C LYS A 87 21.07 24.08 -33.12
N LYS A 88 21.74 25.02 -32.44
CA LYS A 88 21.95 24.92 -30.96
C LYS A 88 20.64 25.06 -30.20
N VAL A 89 19.72 25.94 -30.60
CA VAL A 89 18.37 26.08 -30.01
C VAL A 89 17.58 24.78 -30.16
N GLU A 90 17.58 24.19 -31.35
CA GLU A 90 16.87 22.92 -31.60
C GLU A 90 17.43 21.79 -30.73
N LYS A 91 18.76 21.72 -30.59
CA LYS A 91 19.41 20.73 -29.71
C LYS A 91 19.02 20.92 -28.23
N LEU A 92 19.00 22.16 -27.76
CA LEU A 92 18.60 22.47 -26.38
C LEU A 92 17.13 22.16 -26.15
N ARG A 93 16.22 22.51 -27.07
CA ARG A 93 14.78 22.15 -27.00
C ARG A 93 14.60 20.66 -26.91
N LYS A 94 15.34 19.89 -27.72
CA LYS A 94 15.29 18.42 -27.63
C LYS A 94 15.68 17.92 -26.24
N LYS A 95 16.79 18.42 -25.66
CA LYS A 95 17.24 18.06 -24.32
C LYS A 95 16.18 18.37 -23.26
N VAL A 96 15.52 19.54 -23.35
CA VAL A 96 14.43 19.91 -22.41
C VAL A 96 13.25 18.96 -22.55
N THR A 97 12.85 18.64 -23.79
CA THR A 97 11.75 17.70 -24.05
C THR A 97 12.09 16.30 -23.52
N ASP A 98 13.30 15.82 -23.77
CA ASP A 98 13.74 14.49 -23.31
C ASP A 98 13.79 14.43 -21.78
N HIS A 99 14.29 15.49 -21.12
CA HIS A 99 14.27 15.61 -19.66
C HIS A 99 12.85 15.58 -19.08
N GLN A 100 11.90 16.30 -19.68
CA GLN A 100 10.50 16.28 -19.25
C GLN A 100 9.88 14.89 -19.38
N LYS A 101 10.15 14.20 -20.51
CA LYS A 101 9.68 12.82 -20.71
C LYS A 101 10.27 11.86 -19.69
N GLU A 102 11.57 11.96 -19.40
CA GLU A 102 12.24 11.14 -18.40
C GLU A 102 11.63 11.35 -17.01
N LYS A 103 11.41 12.61 -16.63
CA LYS A 103 10.75 12.98 -15.36
C LYS A 103 9.34 12.38 -15.26
N GLN A 104 8.53 12.51 -16.31
CA GLN A 104 7.19 11.93 -16.35
C GLN A 104 7.23 10.40 -16.25
N ASN A 105 8.11 9.75 -17.01
CA ASN A 105 8.27 8.30 -16.97
C ASN A 105 8.70 7.82 -15.59
N PHE A 106 9.58 8.54 -14.92
CA PHE A 106 9.99 8.22 -13.57
C PHE A 106 8.81 8.24 -12.59
N TYR A 107 7.99 9.29 -12.60
CA TYR A 107 6.82 9.34 -11.71
C TYR A 107 5.78 8.28 -12.02
N ASN A 108 5.59 7.94 -13.28
CA ASN A 108 4.73 6.83 -13.69
C ASN A 108 5.26 5.48 -13.16
N GLN A 109 6.58 5.27 -13.20
CA GLN A 109 7.22 4.08 -12.62
C GLN A 109 7.04 4.04 -11.10
N ILE A 110 7.19 5.16 -10.40
CA ILE A 110 6.95 5.24 -8.96
C ILE A 110 5.49 4.90 -8.61
N ALA A 111 4.52 5.41 -9.36
CA ALA A 111 3.11 5.10 -9.17
C ALA A 111 2.84 3.60 -9.37
N LYS A 112 3.41 3.00 -10.43
CA LYS A 112 3.34 1.57 -10.68
C LYS A 112 3.99 0.76 -9.54
N SER A 113 5.20 1.12 -9.12
CA SER A 113 5.90 0.42 -8.03
C SER A 113 5.11 0.45 -6.72
N ARG A 114 4.43 1.56 -6.40
CA ARG A 114 3.52 1.66 -5.24
C ARG A 114 2.35 0.68 -5.35
N LYS A 115 1.72 0.63 -6.53
CA LYS A 115 0.61 -0.28 -6.80
C LYS A 115 1.05 -1.74 -6.66
N ASP A 116 2.18 -2.10 -7.27
CA ASP A 116 2.72 -3.45 -7.26
C ASP A 116 3.11 -3.89 -5.83
N ALA A 117 3.74 -2.99 -5.06
CA ALA A 117 4.07 -3.23 -3.66
C ALA A 117 2.82 -3.45 -2.80
N LYS A 118 1.79 -2.61 -2.98
CA LYS A 118 0.50 -2.78 -2.29
C LYS A 118 -0.13 -4.12 -2.63
N GLN A 119 -0.18 -4.49 -3.91
CA GLN A 119 -0.75 -5.77 -4.36
C GLN A 119 0.00 -6.95 -3.74
N LYS A 120 1.33 -6.95 -3.80
CA LYS A 120 2.15 -8.02 -3.22
C LYS A 120 1.96 -8.15 -1.71
N LEU A 121 1.77 -7.04 -1.00
CA LEU A 121 1.46 -7.06 0.42
C LEU A 121 0.09 -7.69 0.68
N LEU A 122 -0.93 -7.32 -0.10
CA LEU A 122 -2.28 -7.90 0.00
C LEU A 122 -2.27 -9.41 -0.31
N ASP A 123 -1.55 -9.84 -1.34
CA ASP A 123 -1.43 -11.24 -1.70
C ASP A 123 -0.78 -12.08 -0.58
N THR A 124 0.17 -11.46 0.17
CA THR A 124 0.77 -12.09 1.35
C THR A 124 -0.17 -12.08 2.56
N LEU A 125 -0.99 -11.04 2.71
CA LEU A 125 -1.94 -10.89 3.82
C LEU A 125 -3.10 -11.84 3.72
N ASN A 126 -3.64 -12.07 2.53
CA ASN A 126 -4.83 -12.90 2.34
C ASN A 126 -4.73 -14.28 3.00
N PRO A 127 -3.66 -15.07 2.78
CA PRO A 127 -3.52 -16.37 3.46
C PRO A 127 -3.32 -16.23 4.97
N ILE A 128 -2.68 -15.16 5.45
CA ILE A 128 -2.50 -14.90 6.89
C ILE A 128 -3.85 -14.61 7.56
N ILE A 129 -4.66 -13.76 6.93
CA ILE A 129 -6.01 -13.43 7.42
C ILE A 129 -6.86 -14.69 7.44
N LYS A 130 -6.84 -15.52 6.38
CA LYS A 130 -7.59 -16.76 6.29
C LYS A 130 -7.21 -17.74 7.42
N GLU A 131 -5.92 -17.97 7.64
CA GLU A 131 -5.40 -18.80 8.72
C GLU A 131 -5.85 -18.29 10.11
N TYR A 132 -5.81 -16.97 10.31
CA TYR A 132 -6.25 -16.32 11.53
C TYR A 132 -7.77 -16.48 11.75
N MET A 133 -8.56 -16.31 10.70
CA MET A 133 -10.03 -16.51 10.72
C MET A 133 -10.38 -17.94 11.11
N GLU A 134 -9.75 -18.93 10.49
CA GLU A 134 -9.98 -20.35 10.78
C GLU A 134 -9.67 -20.68 12.25
N LYS A 135 -8.50 -20.24 12.73
CA LYS A 135 -8.06 -20.48 14.12
C LYS A 135 -8.98 -19.84 15.16
N ASN A 136 -9.51 -18.64 14.87
CA ASN A 136 -10.32 -17.87 15.82
C ASN A 136 -11.83 -17.98 15.53
N LYS A 137 -12.25 -18.86 14.59
CA LYS A 137 -13.64 -19.06 14.18
C LYS A 137 -14.33 -17.78 13.68
N ILE A 138 -13.56 -16.84 13.13
CA ILE A 138 -14.06 -15.61 12.54
C ILE A 138 -14.64 -15.93 11.17
N ARG A 139 -15.87 -15.49 10.89
CA ARG A 139 -16.55 -15.76 9.63
C ARG A 139 -16.42 -14.64 8.61
N ILE A 140 -16.26 -13.40 9.07
CA ILE A 140 -16.18 -12.20 8.23
C ILE A 140 -15.11 -11.26 8.78
N VAL A 141 -14.27 -10.74 7.90
CA VAL A 141 -13.33 -9.64 8.19
C VAL A 141 -13.64 -8.49 7.24
N LEU A 142 -13.86 -7.32 7.82
CA LEU A 142 -14.18 -6.08 7.10
C LEU A 142 -12.97 -5.15 7.04
N ASP A 143 -12.92 -4.30 6.02
CA ASP A 143 -11.98 -3.17 6.04
C ASP A 143 -12.51 -2.10 7.00
N LYS A 144 -11.67 -1.63 7.92
CA LYS A 144 -11.98 -0.56 8.88
C LYS A 144 -12.56 0.68 8.20
N LYS A 145 -12.18 0.97 6.96
CA LYS A 145 -12.72 2.10 6.19
C LYS A 145 -14.21 1.98 5.87
N SER A 146 -14.74 0.77 5.90
CA SER A 146 -16.15 0.49 5.64
C SER A 146 -16.99 0.48 6.94
N ILE A 147 -16.37 0.75 8.09
CA ILE A 147 -17.01 0.70 9.40
C ILE A 147 -17.09 2.11 9.98
N LEU A 148 -18.28 2.54 10.35
CA LEU A 148 -18.48 3.83 10.99
C LEU A 148 -18.10 3.79 12.48
N LEU A 149 -18.57 2.75 13.19
CA LEU A 149 -18.27 2.49 14.59
C LEU A 149 -18.11 0.98 14.81
N GLY A 150 -17.18 0.57 15.66
CA GLY A 150 -16.93 -0.83 15.99
C GLY A 150 -16.23 -0.96 17.33
N ASP A 151 -16.45 -2.09 18.01
CA ASP A 151 -15.74 -2.43 19.23
C ASP A 151 -14.26 -2.67 18.92
N LYS A 152 -13.37 -2.16 19.76
CA LYS A 152 -11.92 -2.35 19.64
C LYS A 152 -11.49 -3.83 19.74
N ASN A 153 -12.27 -4.64 20.45
CA ASN A 153 -12.01 -6.07 20.59
C ASN A 153 -12.18 -6.83 19.26
N LEU A 154 -12.88 -6.24 18.29
CA LEU A 154 -13.04 -6.79 16.94
C LEU A 154 -11.91 -6.40 15.98
N ASP A 155 -10.98 -5.51 16.40
CA ASP A 155 -9.82 -5.10 15.62
C ASP A 155 -8.72 -6.16 15.65
N ILE A 156 -8.55 -6.87 14.54
CA ILE A 156 -7.51 -7.89 14.39
C ILE A 156 -6.23 -7.35 13.72
N THR A 157 -6.09 -6.05 13.55
CA THR A 157 -4.98 -5.44 12.80
C THR A 157 -3.61 -5.81 13.38
N ASP A 158 -3.42 -5.64 14.69
CA ASP A 158 -2.12 -5.88 15.31
C ASP A 158 -1.70 -7.36 15.31
N PRO A 159 -2.56 -8.35 15.63
CA PRO A 159 -2.25 -9.77 15.44
C PRO A 159 -1.87 -10.13 14.00
N ILE A 160 -2.55 -9.54 13.01
CA ILE A 160 -2.24 -9.77 11.60
C ILE A 160 -0.89 -9.16 11.21
N ILE A 161 -0.55 -7.94 11.70
CA ILE A 161 0.77 -7.33 11.48
C ILE A 161 1.87 -8.21 12.07
N LEU A 162 1.71 -8.71 13.29
CA LEU A 162 2.69 -9.61 13.92
C LEU A 162 2.91 -10.89 13.10
N SER A 163 1.84 -11.45 12.53
CA SER A 163 1.91 -12.64 11.68
C SER A 163 2.56 -12.33 10.32
N LEU A 164 2.26 -11.17 9.75
CA LEU A 164 2.87 -10.69 8.52
C LEU A 164 4.38 -10.47 8.68
N ASP A 165 4.81 -9.81 9.76
CA ASP A 165 6.21 -9.49 10.01
C ASP A 165 7.08 -10.73 10.23
N LYS A 166 6.49 -11.84 10.65
CA LYS A 166 7.18 -13.15 10.69
C LYS A 166 7.39 -13.73 9.30
N LYS A 167 6.44 -13.54 8.37
CA LYS A 167 6.47 -14.11 7.01
C LYS A 167 7.16 -13.18 5.98
N LEU A 168 7.05 -11.87 6.15
CA LEU A 168 7.57 -10.89 5.19
C LEU A 168 8.17 -9.67 5.89
N LYS A 169 9.50 -9.62 5.99
CA LYS A 169 10.23 -8.51 6.63
C LYS A 169 10.51 -7.35 5.67
N THR A 170 10.74 -7.64 4.39
CA THR A 170 11.09 -6.64 3.39
C THR A 170 10.29 -6.85 2.12
N LEU A 171 9.96 -5.75 1.44
CA LEU A 171 9.31 -5.77 0.16
C LEU A 171 10.18 -5.02 -0.86
N PRO A 172 10.87 -5.75 -1.76
CA PRO A 172 11.71 -5.12 -2.76
C PRO A 172 10.86 -4.33 -3.75
N ILE A 173 11.23 -3.06 -3.98
CA ILE A 173 10.64 -2.17 -4.97
C ILE A 173 11.51 -2.22 -6.23
N LYS A 174 10.92 -2.63 -7.34
CA LYS A 174 11.57 -2.60 -8.66
C LYS A 174 11.53 -1.19 -9.27
#